data_86db465990702c290d8dedc3fc5fbb53
#
_entry.id   86db465990702c290d8dedc3fc5fbb53
#
_cell.length_a   1.000
_cell.length_b   1.000
_cell.length_c   1.000
_cell.angle_alpha   90.00
_cell.angle_beta   90.00
_cell.angle_gamma   90.00
#
_symmetry.space_group_name_H-M   'P 1'
#
loop_
_entity.id
_entity.type
_entity.pdbx_description
1 polymer ?
#
loop_
_entity_poly.entity_id
_entity_poly.type
_entity_poly.pdbx_seq_one_letter_code
_entity_poly.pdbx_strand_id
1 'polypeptide(L)'
;MRLRVPTCVLTPKAAPTLTDGHALDRYVEIGSLTKVVTGTALVRMAAAGVLALDDPLERWLPAAPTTGVTLLHLARHTSGLPRLPPGRLPRRDPYAAFDASALRALLPHLDSLVTRPPGEEEEYSNLGYAVLGAALSAAASGASYEELVGEYVLRPLDVTEVVVRPDGQRRLLAPGRFGGPRAPWTMTGAILPAGGLWATPRAAADLVVRLLAERRLGDPAPSWQEAGPLRWHNGATRYASLFTGATDDGSWVLVHRLNADPDATDRLGIETLRQVRADAAA
;
A
#
# COMPACT_ATOMS: atom_id res chain seq x y z
N MET A 1 -4.97 3.97 32.77
CA MET A 1 -4.82 5.04 31.78
C MET A 1 -5.11 4.43 30.40
N ARG A 2 -6.07 4.97 29.65
CA ARG A 2 -6.38 4.50 28.30
C ARG A 2 -5.22 4.85 27.35
N LEU A 3 -4.93 3.99 26.41
CA LEU A 3 -3.95 4.25 25.36
C LEU A 3 -4.50 5.36 24.45
N ARG A 4 -3.67 6.36 24.14
CA ARG A 4 -4.08 7.43 23.19
C ARG A 4 -4.23 6.85 21.80
N VAL A 5 -5.19 7.38 21.04
CA VAL A 5 -5.48 7.00 19.66
C VAL A 5 -5.35 8.23 18.76
N PRO A 6 -4.10 8.67 18.48
CA PRO A 6 -3.89 9.77 17.56
C PRO A 6 -4.64 9.52 16.25
N THR A 7 -5.51 10.45 15.87
CA THR A 7 -6.39 10.31 14.70
C THR A 7 -6.28 11.54 13.83
N CYS A 8 -6.19 11.32 12.52
CA CYS A 8 -6.27 12.31 11.46
C CYS A 8 -7.42 11.95 10.52
N VAL A 9 -8.30 12.91 10.24
CA VAL A 9 -9.35 12.78 9.21
C VAL A 9 -9.23 13.94 8.24
N LEU A 10 -9.15 13.62 6.94
CA LEU A 10 -9.10 14.58 5.84
C LEU A 10 -10.25 14.31 4.87
N THR A 11 -10.87 15.39 4.40
CA THR A 11 -11.98 15.39 3.45
C THR A 11 -11.89 16.61 2.51
N PRO A 12 -12.66 16.71 1.40
CA PRO A 12 -12.50 17.76 0.40
C PRO A 12 -12.68 19.19 0.90
N LYS A 13 -13.67 19.44 1.75
CA LYS A 13 -14.13 20.80 2.09
C LYS A 13 -13.94 21.21 3.54
N ALA A 14 -13.76 20.24 4.43
CA ALA A 14 -13.61 20.52 5.86
C ALA A 14 -12.15 20.73 6.24
N ALA A 15 -11.94 21.51 7.31
CA ALA A 15 -10.64 21.60 7.95
C ALA A 15 -10.21 20.21 8.47
N PRO A 16 -8.90 19.89 8.44
CA PRO A 16 -8.40 18.64 9.00
C PRO A 16 -8.81 18.42 10.45
N THR A 17 -9.34 17.25 10.77
CA THR A 17 -9.60 16.87 12.15
C THR A 17 -8.40 16.10 12.70
N LEU A 18 -7.76 16.66 13.73
CA LEU A 18 -6.60 16.06 14.40
C LEU A 18 -6.90 15.90 15.89
N THR A 19 -6.67 14.69 16.42
CA THR A 19 -6.86 14.41 17.85
C THR A 19 -5.65 13.69 18.44
N ASP A 20 -5.54 13.70 19.75
CA ASP A 20 -4.54 12.96 20.56
C ASP A 20 -3.08 13.14 20.14
N GLY A 21 -2.74 14.28 19.49
CA GLY A 21 -1.39 14.59 19.07
C GLY A 21 -1.03 14.07 17.67
N HIS A 22 -2.00 13.75 16.83
CA HIS A 22 -1.74 13.52 15.41
C HIS A 22 -1.31 14.83 14.71
N ALA A 23 -0.59 14.73 13.58
CA ALA A 23 -0.05 15.88 12.84
C ALA A 23 -0.12 15.65 11.33
N LEU A 24 -0.23 16.72 10.56
CA LEU A 24 -0.34 16.68 9.09
C LEU A 24 1.01 16.60 8.35
N ASP A 25 2.07 17.06 9.01
CA ASP A 25 3.42 17.25 8.48
C ASP A 25 4.42 16.20 8.97
N ARG A 26 3.94 15.21 9.74
CA ARG A 26 4.75 14.09 10.24
C ARG A 26 4.47 12.85 9.39
N TYR A 27 5.53 12.09 9.12
CA TYR A 27 5.42 10.84 8.39
C TYR A 27 4.78 9.76 9.24
N VAL A 28 3.78 9.11 8.68
CA VAL A 28 3.07 7.95 9.24
C VAL A 28 3.19 6.75 8.32
N GLU A 29 3.10 5.55 8.87
CA GLU A 29 3.04 4.32 8.09
C GLU A 29 1.71 4.27 7.33
N ILE A 30 1.74 4.15 6.01
CA ILE A 30 0.51 4.04 5.20
C ILE A 30 0.11 2.58 4.93
N GLY A 31 0.93 1.63 5.40
CA GLY A 31 0.64 0.21 5.29
C GLY A 31 0.29 -0.20 3.86
N SER A 32 -0.74 -1.00 3.70
CA SER A 32 -1.13 -1.57 2.41
C SER A 32 -1.58 -0.56 1.35
N LEU A 33 -1.79 0.73 1.67
CA LEU A 33 -1.93 1.76 0.63
C LEU A 33 -0.67 1.82 -0.28
N THR A 34 0.48 1.34 0.19
CA THR A 34 1.68 1.11 -0.62
C THR A 34 1.38 0.30 -1.88
N LYS A 35 0.47 -0.67 -1.81
CA LYS A 35 0.09 -1.52 -2.96
C LYS A 35 -0.50 -0.72 -4.10
N VAL A 36 -1.23 0.34 -3.78
CA VAL A 36 -1.77 1.25 -4.80
C VAL A 36 -0.63 1.91 -5.57
N VAL A 37 0.43 2.34 -4.90
CA VAL A 37 1.61 2.91 -5.55
C VAL A 37 2.31 1.87 -6.41
N THR A 38 2.49 0.64 -5.91
CA THR A 38 3.10 -0.47 -6.65
C THR A 38 2.27 -0.85 -7.88
N GLY A 39 0.95 -0.99 -7.75
CA GLY A 39 0.05 -1.32 -8.86
C GLY A 39 -0.04 -0.19 -9.88
N THR A 40 0.01 1.08 -9.45
CA THR A 40 0.09 2.22 -10.35
C THR A 40 1.41 2.20 -11.13
N ALA A 41 2.55 1.89 -10.48
CA ALA A 41 3.82 1.75 -11.16
C ALA A 41 3.77 0.65 -12.24
N LEU A 42 3.17 -0.51 -11.95
CA LEU A 42 2.95 -1.57 -12.94
C LEU A 42 2.19 -1.04 -14.17
N VAL A 43 1.05 -0.38 -13.98
CA VAL A 43 0.24 0.15 -15.09
C VAL A 43 1.01 1.22 -15.89
N ARG A 44 1.77 2.08 -15.22
CA ARG A 44 2.56 3.13 -15.86
C ARG A 44 3.74 2.56 -16.65
N MET A 45 4.41 1.53 -16.14
CA MET A 45 5.48 0.82 -16.86
C MET A 45 4.92 0.10 -18.10
N ALA A 46 3.73 -0.49 -17.99
CA ALA A 46 3.05 -1.11 -19.14
C ALA A 46 2.67 -0.06 -20.20
N ALA A 47 2.13 1.08 -19.79
CA ALA A 47 1.82 2.19 -20.70
C ALA A 47 3.07 2.78 -21.37
N ALA A 48 4.23 2.71 -20.73
CA ALA A 48 5.52 3.11 -21.29
C ALA A 48 6.18 2.02 -22.18
N GLY A 49 5.56 0.85 -22.34
CA GLY A 49 6.08 -0.25 -23.16
C GLY A 49 7.28 -0.98 -22.53
N VAL A 50 7.53 -0.80 -21.24
CA VAL A 50 8.64 -1.47 -20.51
C VAL A 50 8.30 -2.94 -20.28
N LEU A 51 7.03 -3.25 -20.01
CA LEU A 51 6.51 -4.59 -19.75
C LEU A 51 5.05 -4.67 -20.24
N ALA A 52 4.45 -5.87 -20.19
CA ALA A 52 3.01 -6.06 -20.36
C ALA A 52 2.38 -6.55 -19.06
N LEU A 53 1.09 -6.19 -18.82
CA LEU A 53 0.39 -6.60 -17.61
C LEU A 53 0.25 -8.11 -17.48
N ASP A 54 0.12 -8.80 -18.61
CA ASP A 54 -0.01 -10.25 -18.75
C ASP A 54 1.34 -10.95 -18.97
N ASP A 55 2.47 -10.22 -18.87
CA ASP A 55 3.78 -10.87 -18.90
C ASP A 55 3.84 -11.97 -17.83
N PRO A 56 4.29 -13.18 -18.20
CA PRO A 56 4.52 -14.24 -17.25
C PRO A 56 5.66 -13.87 -16.30
N LEU A 57 5.54 -14.26 -15.04
CA LEU A 57 6.48 -13.87 -13.98
C LEU A 57 7.91 -14.25 -14.29
N GLU A 58 8.14 -15.45 -14.86
CA GLU A 58 9.46 -15.97 -15.21
C GLU A 58 10.20 -15.16 -16.27
N ARG A 59 9.50 -14.34 -17.04
CA ARG A 59 10.13 -13.39 -17.98
C ARG A 59 11.03 -12.39 -17.25
N TRP A 60 10.60 -11.94 -16.09
CA TRP A 60 11.30 -10.91 -15.30
C TRP A 60 12.09 -11.49 -14.14
N LEU A 61 11.67 -12.65 -13.64
CA LEU A 61 12.32 -13.39 -12.57
C LEU A 61 12.67 -14.81 -13.05
N PRO A 62 13.76 -14.99 -13.82
CA PRO A 62 14.08 -16.27 -14.46
C PRO A 62 14.34 -17.44 -13.49
N ALA A 63 14.59 -17.13 -12.19
CA ALA A 63 14.71 -18.17 -11.18
C ALA A 63 13.36 -18.78 -10.76
N ALA A 64 12.25 -18.12 -11.08
CA ALA A 64 10.92 -18.65 -10.81
C ALA A 64 10.56 -19.72 -11.87
N PRO A 65 9.96 -20.83 -11.45
CA PRO A 65 9.43 -21.83 -12.39
C PRO A 65 8.20 -21.27 -13.11
N THR A 66 7.82 -21.92 -14.21
CA THR A 66 6.59 -21.59 -14.95
C THR A 66 5.38 -21.97 -14.09
N THR A 67 4.74 -20.96 -13.54
CA THR A 67 3.57 -21.12 -12.64
C THR A 67 2.24 -20.71 -13.27
N GLY A 68 2.28 -20.07 -14.46
CA GLY A 68 1.12 -19.40 -15.07
C GLY A 68 0.75 -18.08 -14.39
N VAL A 69 1.51 -17.64 -13.39
CA VAL A 69 1.32 -16.34 -12.71
C VAL A 69 1.80 -15.21 -13.61
N THR A 70 0.96 -14.20 -13.83
CA THR A 70 1.30 -12.97 -14.53
C THR A 70 1.46 -11.80 -13.55
N LEU A 71 2.04 -10.68 -14.02
CA LEU A 71 2.16 -9.46 -13.23
C LEU A 71 0.78 -8.93 -12.80
N LEU A 72 -0.23 -9.06 -13.66
CA LEU A 72 -1.61 -8.68 -13.36
C LEU A 72 -2.22 -9.55 -12.26
N HIS A 73 -1.96 -10.86 -12.27
CA HIS A 73 -2.43 -11.76 -11.22
C HIS A 73 -1.87 -11.36 -9.85
N LEU A 74 -0.59 -10.94 -9.78
CA LEU A 74 0.01 -10.45 -8.54
C LEU A 74 -0.67 -9.15 -8.05
N ALA A 75 -0.92 -8.21 -8.97
CA ALA A 75 -1.53 -6.93 -8.64
C ALA A 75 -3.01 -7.07 -8.20
N ARG A 76 -3.73 -8.04 -8.75
CA ARG A 76 -5.14 -8.34 -8.45
C ARG A 76 -5.34 -9.33 -7.31
N HIS A 77 -4.27 -9.80 -6.68
CA HIS A 77 -4.36 -10.84 -5.65
C HIS A 77 -4.94 -12.18 -6.13
N THR A 78 -4.84 -12.47 -7.43
CA THR A 78 -5.32 -13.71 -8.04
C THR A 78 -4.19 -14.66 -8.44
N SER A 79 -3.02 -14.51 -7.83
CA SER A 79 -1.85 -15.33 -8.16
C SER A 79 -1.84 -16.72 -7.53
N GLY A 80 -2.72 -17.00 -6.57
CA GLY A 80 -2.68 -18.21 -5.75
C GLY A 80 -1.54 -18.27 -4.74
N LEU A 81 -0.73 -17.18 -4.60
CA LEU A 81 0.32 -17.10 -3.60
C LEU A 81 -0.24 -16.77 -2.23
N PRO A 82 0.32 -17.37 -1.14
CA PRO A 82 -0.17 -17.15 0.21
C PRO A 82 -0.03 -15.70 0.67
N ARG A 83 -0.80 -15.34 1.70
CA ARG A 83 -0.80 -13.99 2.29
C ARG A 83 0.58 -13.54 2.75
N LEU A 84 1.35 -14.42 3.38
CA LEU A 84 2.63 -14.11 4.02
C LEU A 84 3.73 -14.99 3.44
N PRO A 85 5.01 -14.55 3.54
CA PRO A 85 6.15 -15.42 3.24
C PRO A 85 6.06 -16.72 4.06
N PRO A 86 6.49 -17.87 3.49
CA PRO A 86 6.44 -19.15 4.18
C PRO A 86 7.43 -19.21 5.36
N GLY A 87 7.20 -20.14 6.27
CA GLY A 87 8.06 -20.41 7.41
C GLY A 87 7.57 -19.82 8.72
N ARG A 88 8.43 -19.92 9.76
CA ARG A 88 8.10 -19.41 11.10
C ARG A 88 8.35 -17.92 11.20
N LEU A 89 7.30 -17.13 11.11
CA LEU A 89 7.38 -15.67 11.22
C LEU A 89 7.41 -15.26 12.70
N PRO A 90 8.35 -14.37 13.11
CA PRO A 90 8.37 -13.83 14.46
C PRO A 90 7.09 -13.03 14.76
N ARG A 91 6.40 -13.33 15.87
CA ARG A 91 5.14 -12.62 16.23
C ARG A 91 5.29 -11.12 16.40
N ARG A 92 6.49 -10.64 16.79
CA ARG A 92 6.74 -9.21 17.01
C ARG A 92 6.97 -8.44 15.72
N ASP A 93 7.62 -9.07 14.74
CA ASP A 93 7.93 -8.48 13.45
C ASP A 93 8.02 -9.59 12.39
N PRO A 94 6.92 -9.88 11.68
CA PRO A 94 6.87 -11.00 10.74
C PRO A 94 7.74 -10.80 9.50
N TYR A 95 8.23 -9.60 9.27
CA TYR A 95 8.98 -9.24 8.06
C TYR A 95 10.47 -8.95 8.31
N ALA A 96 10.93 -8.95 9.57
CA ALA A 96 12.29 -8.56 9.92
C ALA A 96 13.38 -9.36 9.20
N ALA A 97 13.14 -10.65 8.91
CA ALA A 97 14.06 -11.52 8.21
C ALA A 97 13.75 -11.68 6.70
N PHE A 98 12.69 -11.05 6.20
CA PHE A 98 12.29 -11.18 4.80
C PHE A 98 12.92 -10.08 3.95
N ASP A 99 14.21 -10.23 3.70
CA ASP A 99 15.02 -9.35 2.86
C ASP A 99 15.08 -9.82 1.39
N ALA A 100 15.85 -9.11 0.57
CA ALA A 100 16.05 -9.46 -0.84
C ALA A 100 16.71 -10.84 -1.03
N SER A 101 17.54 -11.29 -0.09
CA SER A 101 18.17 -12.62 -0.14
C SER A 101 17.14 -13.71 0.13
N ALA A 102 16.30 -13.52 1.14
CA ALA A 102 15.20 -14.44 1.47
C ALA A 102 14.21 -14.57 0.29
N LEU A 103 13.86 -13.46 -0.35
CA LEU A 103 13.01 -13.51 -1.55
C LEU A 103 13.71 -14.26 -2.69
N ARG A 104 14.97 -13.96 -3.01
CA ARG A 104 15.72 -14.68 -4.04
C ARG A 104 15.80 -16.19 -3.80
N ALA A 105 15.99 -16.59 -2.54
CA ALA A 105 15.99 -18.01 -2.18
C ALA A 105 14.62 -18.69 -2.34
N LEU A 106 13.54 -17.90 -2.26
CA LEU A 106 12.17 -18.38 -2.40
C LEU A 106 11.75 -18.55 -3.89
N LEU A 107 12.25 -17.71 -4.79
CA LEU A 107 11.83 -17.68 -6.20
C LEU A 107 11.85 -19.05 -6.89
N PRO A 108 12.88 -19.90 -6.75
CA PRO A 108 12.92 -21.23 -7.38
C PRO A 108 11.84 -22.21 -6.89
N HIS A 109 11.14 -21.88 -5.83
CA HIS A 109 10.14 -22.72 -5.17
C HIS A 109 8.73 -22.13 -5.20
N LEU A 110 8.51 -21.10 -6.02
CA LEU A 110 7.20 -20.41 -6.09
C LEU A 110 6.05 -21.31 -6.51
N ASP A 111 6.31 -22.30 -7.37
CA ASP A 111 5.34 -23.29 -7.81
C ASP A 111 4.74 -24.07 -6.64
N SER A 112 5.56 -24.41 -5.65
CA SER A 112 5.10 -25.12 -4.45
C SER A 112 4.24 -24.25 -3.52
N LEU A 113 4.23 -22.93 -3.73
CA LEU A 113 3.47 -21.96 -2.94
C LEU A 113 2.17 -21.53 -3.63
N VAL A 114 2.04 -21.77 -4.92
CA VAL A 114 0.78 -21.50 -5.64
C VAL A 114 -0.22 -22.59 -5.28
N THR A 115 -1.20 -22.25 -4.46
CA THR A 115 -2.17 -23.20 -3.89
C THR A 115 -3.45 -23.29 -4.70
N ARG A 116 -3.65 -22.39 -5.67
CA ARG A 116 -4.84 -22.30 -6.55
C ARG A 116 -4.43 -21.87 -7.94
N PRO A 117 -5.21 -22.21 -8.98
CA PRO A 117 -4.93 -21.75 -10.34
C PRO A 117 -4.90 -20.24 -10.42
N PRO A 118 -3.85 -19.61 -11.03
CA PRO A 118 -3.79 -18.18 -11.18
C PRO A 118 -4.94 -17.63 -12.02
N GLY A 119 -5.50 -16.50 -11.58
CA GLY A 119 -6.60 -15.81 -12.25
C GLY A 119 -8.02 -16.19 -11.77
N GLU A 120 -8.19 -17.27 -11.01
CA GLU A 120 -9.53 -17.77 -10.66
C GLU A 120 -10.10 -17.13 -9.38
N GLU A 121 -9.32 -17.07 -8.31
CA GLU A 121 -9.80 -16.63 -7.00
C GLU A 121 -8.92 -15.51 -6.44
N GLU A 122 -9.55 -14.52 -5.79
CA GLU A 122 -8.83 -13.47 -5.08
C GLU A 122 -8.42 -13.96 -3.67
N GLU A 123 -7.11 -13.97 -3.41
CA GLU A 123 -6.55 -14.18 -2.09
C GLU A 123 -5.50 -13.10 -1.79
N TYR A 124 -5.82 -12.22 -0.85
CA TYR A 124 -4.95 -11.09 -0.52
C TYR A 124 -3.54 -11.53 -0.13
N SER A 125 -2.53 -11.14 -0.94
CA SER A 125 -1.15 -11.60 -0.79
C SER A 125 -0.14 -10.46 -0.65
N ASN A 126 0.49 -10.35 0.51
CA ASN A 126 1.67 -9.49 0.71
C ASN A 126 2.89 -10.09 0.01
N LEU A 127 3.02 -11.43 0.00
CA LEU A 127 4.07 -12.12 -0.75
C LEU A 127 3.95 -11.82 -2.25
N GLY A 128 2.73 -11.86 -2.80
CA GLY A 128 2.50 -11.52 -4.21
C GLY A 128 3.01 -10.13 -4.56
N TYR A 129 2.81 -9.13 -3.70
CA TYR A 129 3.32 -7.77 -3.92
C TYR A 129 4.84 -7.66 -3.72
N ALA A 130 5.45 -8.45 -2.85
CA ALA A 130 6.90 -8.54 -2.76
C ALA A 130 7.50 -9.08 -4.07
N VAL A 131 6.91 -10.14 -4.63
CA VAL A 131 7.29 -10.72 -5.91
C VAL A 131 7.05 -9.73 -7.06
N LEU A 132 5.90 -9.03 -7.08
CA LEU A 132 5.61 -7.99 -8.06
C LEU A 132 6.67 -6.89 -8.02
N GLY A 133 7.00 -6.36 -6.84
CA GLY A 133 8.04 -5.33 -6.72
C GLY A 133 9.40 -5.77 -7.24
N ALA A 134 9.78 -7.04 -7.03
CA ALA A 134 11.00 -7.60 -7.57
C ALA A 134 10.96 -7.69 -9.12
N ALA A 135 9.82 -8.10 -9.69
CA ALA A 135 9.64 -8.15 -11.14
C ALA A 135 9.68 -6.75 -11.77
N LEU A 136 9.05 -5.76 -11.17
CA LEU A 136 9.09 -4.37 -11.62
C LEU A 136 10.52 -3.80 -11.58
N SER A 137 11.28 -4.09 -10.51
CA SER A 137 12.68 -3.71 -10.39
C SER A 137 13.53 -4.35 -11.50
N ALA A 138 13.32 -5.63 -11.77
CA ALA A 138 14.02 -6.34 -12.86
C ALA A 138 13.69 -5.74 -14.24
N ALA A 139 12.42 -5.44 -14.51
CA ALA A 139 11.98 -4.79 -15.74
C ALA A 139 12.55 -3.36 -15.91
N ALA A 140 12.80 -2.65 -14.79
CA ALA A 140 13.47 -1.36 -14.76
C ALA A 140 15.00 -1.46 -14.64
N SER A 141 15.61 -2.52 -15.18
CA SER A 141 17.07 -2.73 -15.21
C SER A 141 17.72 -2.75 -13.83
N GLY A 142 17.01 -3.21 -12.82
CA GLY A 142 17.50 -3.32 -11.44
C GLY A 142 17.34 -2.04 -10.59
N ALA A 143 16.56 -1.07 -11.04
CA ALA A 143 16.25 0.12 -10.26
C ALA A 143 15.70 -0.25 -8.88
N SER A 144 16.04 0.52 -7.85
CA SER A 144 15.46 0.35 -6.53
C SER A 144 13.95 0.64 -6.56
N TYR A 145 13.22 0.08 -5.60
CA TYR A 145 11.78 0.36 -5.48
C TYR A 145 11.48 1.85 -5.32
N GLU A 146 12.32 2.58 -4.59
CA GLU A 146 12.18 4.02 -4.39
C GLU A 146 12.34 4.81 -5.70
N GLU A 147 13.37 4.49 -6.50
CA GLU A 147 13.58 5.09 -7.83
C GLU A 147 12.41 4.80 -8.76
N LEU A 148 11.96 3.55 -8.79
CA LEU A 148 10.87 3.08 -9.64
C LEU A 148 9.56 3.82 -9.33
N VAL A 149 9.12 3.84 -8.07
CA VAL A 149 7.88 4.55 -7.71
C VAL A 149 8.03 6.06 -7.84
N GLY A 150 9.24 6.59 -7.61
CA GLY A 150 9.57 7.98 -7.85
C GLY A 150 9.38 8.36 -9.31
N GLU A 151 9.86 7.54 -10.25
CA GLU A 151 9.79 7.79 -11.69
C GLU A 151 8.36 7.64 -12.24
N TYR A 152 7.72 6.50 -11.97
CA TYR A 152 6.47 6.16 -12.62
C TYR A 152 5.22 6.69 -11.92
N VAL A 153 5.32 7.11 -10.64
CA VAL A 153 4.15 7.50 -9.85
C VAL A 153 4.32 8.87 -9.19
N LEU A 154 5.32 9.03 -8.31
CA LEU A 154 5.35 10.18 -7.40
C LEU A 154 5.70 11.49 -8.11
N ARG A 155 6.74 11.51 -8.94
CA ARG A 155 7.10 12.69 -9.74
C ARG A 155 6.01 13.10 -10.74
N PRO A 156 5.42 12.17 -11.53
CA PRO A 156 4.31 12.52 -12.42
C PRO A 156 3.06 13.07 -11.71
N LEU A 157 2.86 12.65 -10.45
CA LEU A 157 1.80 13.20 -9.60
C LEU A 157 2.21 14.46 -8.84
N ASP A 158 3.48 14.88 -8.88
CA ASP A 158 4.02 15.97 -8.06
C ASP A 158 3.76 15.73 -6.54
N VAL A 159 4.01 14.51 -6.07
CA VAL A 159 3.87 14.11 -4.66
C VAL A 159 5.27 13.83 -4.09
N THR A 160 5.71 14.64 -3.14
CA THR A 160 7.10 14.61 -2.63
C THR A 160 7.25 13.96 -1.26
N GLU A 161 6.21 13.95 -0.44
CA GLU A 161 6.28 13.44 0.94
C GLU A 161 5.68 12.02 1.08
N VAL A 162 5.98 11.17 0.09
CA VAL A 162 5.82 9.71 0.16
C VAL A 162 7.19 9.09 -0.01
N VAL A 163 7.68 8.37 0.99
CA VAL A 163 9.08 7.93 1.07
C VAL A 163 9.21 6.53 1.66
N VAL A 164 10.34 5.89 1.39
CA VAL A 164 10.69 4.59 1.99
C VAL A 164 11.26 4.76 3.40
N ARG A 165 12.10 5.77 3.59
CA ARG A 165 12.83 5.99 4.85
C ARG A 165 12.72 7.46 5.26
N PRO A 166 11.67 7.83 6.02
CA PRO A 166 11.55 9.19 6.51
C PRO A 166 12.62 9.51 7.56
N ASP A 167 12.97 10.79 7.67
CA ASP A 167 13.76 11.29 8.79
C ASP A 167 13.11 10.87 10.12
N GLY A 168 13.92 10.31 11.01
CA GLY A 168 13.47 9.81 12.31
C GLY A 168 12.79 10.88 13.18
N GLN A 169 13.22 12.13 13.08
CA GLN A 169 12.64 13.24 13.81
C GLN A 169 11.25 13.65 13.28
N ARG A 170 10.99 13.35 12.01
CA ARG A 170 9.69 13.63 11.37
C ARG A 170 8.72 12.45 11.42
N ARG A 171 9.10 11.32 12.02
CA ARG A 171 8.17 10.18 12.18
C ARG A 171 7.16 10.45 13.28
N LEU A 172 5.91 10.13 13.04
CA LEU A 172 4.87 10.04 14.06
C LEU A 172 4.62 8.56 14.35
N LEU A 173 5.11 8.11 15.49
CA LEU A 173 4.95 6.73 15.95
C LEU A 173 3.83 6.63 16.98
N ALA A 174 3.19 5.46 17.03
CA ALA A 174 2.17 5.17 18.02
C ALA A 174 2.72 5.36 19.45
N PRO A 175 2.05 6.13 20.31
CA PRO A 175 2.49 6.29 21.70
C PRO A 175 2.25 5.01 22.49
N GLY A 176 3.24 4.61 23.27
CA GLY A 176 3.11 3.54 24.26
C GLY A 176 2.33 4.00 25.51
N ARG A 177 2.06 3.05 26.40
CA ARG A 177 1.30 3.30 27.64
C ARG A 177 1.91 4.39 28.52
N PHE A 178 3.24 4.56 28.47
CA PHE A 178 3.98 5.55 29.26
C PHE A 178 4.47 6.73 28.40
N GLY A 179 3.89 6.93 27.19
CA GLY A 179 4.19 8.06 26.31
C GLY A 179 5.38 7.85 25.35
N GLY A 180 6.26 6.88 25.56
CA GLY A 180 7.34 6.59 24.63
C GLY A 180 6.84 6.01 23.31
N PRO A 181 7.61 6.17 22.20
CA PRO A 181 7.22 5.65 20.90
C PRO A 181 7.28 4.11 20.85
N ARG A 182 6.33 3.50 20.15
CA ARG A 182 6.30 2.05 19.88
C ARG A 182 7.01 1.75 18.56
N ALA A 183 7.88 0.74 18.56
CA ALA A 183 8.61 0.35 17.36
C ALA A 183 7.69 -0.23 16.28
N PRO A 184 7.72 0.29 15.03
CA PRO A 184 6.98 -0.25 13.90
C PRO A 184 7.52 -1.62 13.47
N TRP A 185 6.87 -2.25 12.50
CA TRP A 185 7.47 -3.40 11.80
C TRP A 185 8.62 -2.97 10.89
N THR A 186 9.54 -3.90 10.60
CA THR A 186 10.61 -3.71 9.62
C THR A 186 10.08 -3.98 8.21
N MET A 187 9.60 -2.94 7.54
CA MET A 187 8.96 -3.06 6.22
C MET A 187 9.87 -2.61 5.05
N THR A 188 11.18 -2.48 5.28
CA THR A 188 12.15 -1.99 4.28
C THR A 188 12.87 -3.10 3.50
N GLY A 189 12.58 -4.38 3.80
CA GLY A 189 13.07 -5.54 3.06
C GLY A 189 12.26 -5.84 1.79
N ALA A 190 12.23 -7.11 1.37
CA ALA A 190 11.50 -7.54 0.19
C ALA A 190 9.99 -7.26 0.26
N ILE A 191 9.44 -7.09 1.46
CA ILE A 191 8.03 -6.76 1.68
C ILE A 191 7.67 -5.29 1.39
N LEU A 192 8.65 -4.42 1.17
CA LEU A 192 8.45 -2.99 0.95
C LEU A 192 7.33 -2.66 -0.07
N PRO A 193 7.25 -3.32 -1.24
CA PRO A 193 6.19 -3.04 -2.23
C PRO A 193 4.77 -3.37 -1.75
N ALA A 194 4.65 -4.15 -0.68
CA ALA A 194 3.37 -4.56 -0.10
C ALA A 194 2.84 -3.62 1.00
N GLY A 195 3.74 -2.82 1.65
CA GLY A 195 3.27 -2.05 2.80
C GLY A 195 4.30 -1.15 3.47
N GLY A 196 5.46 -0.92 2.86
CA GLY A 196 6.59 -0.27 3.52
C GLY A 196 6.74 1.24 3.32
N LEU A 197 5.86 1.89 2.56
CA LEU A 197 5.92 3.33 2.38
C LEU A 197 5.40 4.09 3.61
N TRP A 198 5.99 5.26 3.79
CA TRP A 198 5.60 6.29 4.74
C TRP A 198 5.13 7.52 3.96
N ALA A 199 4.15 8.22 4.49
CA ALA A 199 3.71 9.49 3.93
C ALA A 199 3.32 10.47 5.03
N THR A 200 3.36 11.77 4.73
CA THR A 200 2.56 12.70 5.55
C THR A 200 1.08 12.47 5.22
N PRO A 201 0.14 12.65 6.17
CA PRO A 201 -1.28 12.50 5.88
C PRO A 201 -1.75 13.37 4.71
N ARG A 202 -1.17 14.55 4.57
CA ARG A 202 -1.43 15.45 3.45
C ARG A 202 -1.01 14.86 2.11
N ALA A 203 0.22 14.34 2.03
CA ALA A 203 0.73 13.70 0.80
C ALA A 203 -0.03 12.41 0.46
N ALA A 204 -0.46 11.64 1.48
CA ALA A 204 -1.30 10.48 1.26
C ALA A 204 -2.69 10.85 0.70
N ALA A 205 -3.29 11.95 1.17
CA ALA A 205 -4.55 12.46 0.61
C ALA A 205 -4.35 12.98 -0.83
N ASP A 206 -3.28 13.75 -1.08
CA ASP A 206 -2.95 14.24 -2.42
C ASP A 206 -2.76 13.08 -3.40
N LEU A 207 -2.09 12.00 -3.00
CA LEU A 207 -1.93 10.79 -3.80
C LEU A 207 -3.30 10.21 -4.21
N VAL A 208 -4.22 10.07 -3.26
CA VAL A 208 -5.56 9.53 -3.50
C VAL A 208 -6.38 10.43 -4.41
N VAL A 209 -6.39 11.74 -4.15
CA VAL A 209 -7.12 12.73 -4.96
C VAL A 209 -6.61 12.71 -6.40
N ARG A 210 -5.29 12.77 -6.59
CA ARG A 210 -4.68 12.82 -7.92
C ARG A 210 -4.84 11.51 -8.71
N LEU A 211 -4.90 10.37 -8.02
CA LEU A 211 -5.13 9.08 -8.67
C LEU A 211 -6.60 8.79 -8.96
N LEU A 212 -7.51 9.09 -8.02
CA LEU A 212 -8.92 8.67 -8.13
C LEU A 212 -9.85 9.78 -8.61
N ALA A 213 -9.76 10.98 -8.02
CA ALA A 213 -10.65 12.08 -8.36
C ALA A 213 -10.20 12.83 -9.63
N GLU A 214 -8.90 13.11 -9.73
CA GLU A 214 -8.33 13.85 -10.88
C GLU A 214 -7.86 12.93 -12.01
N ARG A 215 -7.68 11.64 -11.74
CA ARG A 215 -7.21 10.60 -12.69
C ARG A 215 -5.98 11.04 -13.51
N ARG A 216 -5.02 11.70 -12.85
CA ARG A 216 -3.83 12.25 -13.52
C ARG A 216 -2.97 11.21 -14.23
N LEU A 217 -2.99 9.97 -13.78
CA LEU A 217 -2.25 8.86 -14.40
C LEU A 217 -3.15 7.89 -15.19
N GLY A 218 -4.36 8.32 -15.54
CA GLY A 218 -5.33 7.50 -16.24
C GLY A 218 -6.24 6.72 -15.28
N ASP A 219 -6.74 5.57 -15.75
CA ASP A 219 -7.65 4.75 -14.97
C ASP A 219 -6.98 4.21 -13.71
N PRO A 220 -7.75 4.04 -12.62
CA PRO A 220 -7.25 3.49 -11.37
C PRO A 220 -6.60 2.12 -11.56
N ALA A 221 -5.44 1.92 -10.92
CA ALA A 221 -4.71 0.66 -10.98
C ALA A 221 -5.53 -0.50 -10.40
N PRO A 222 -5.28 -1.75 -10.84
CA PRO A 222 -6.02 -2.94 -10.39
C PRO A 222 -5.81 -3.29 -8.91
N SER A 223 -4.96 -2.56 -8.22
CA SER A 223 -4.72 -2.66 -6.77
C SER A 223 -5.76 -1.95 -5.90
N TRP A 224 -6.62 -1.11 -6.48
CA TRP A 224 -7.73 -0.53 -5.75
C TRP A 224 -8.84 -1.56 -5.52
N GLN A 225 -9.43 -1.54 -4.33
CA GLN A 225 -10.66 -2.27 -4.04
C GLN A 225 -11.88 -1.49 -4.55
N GLU A 226 -12.92 -2.19 -4.98
CA GLU A 226 -14.14 -1.58 -5.52
C GLU A 226 -15.38 -2.04 -4.75
N ALA A 227 -16.27 -1.09 -4.44
CA ALA A 227 -17.55 -1.34 -3.83
C ALA A 227 -18.59 -0.37 -4.41
N GLY A 228 -19.26 -0.75 -5.49
CA GLY A 228 -20.13 0.15 -6.28
C GLY A 228 -19.33 1.34 -6.81
N PRO A 229 -19.74 2.60 -6.54
CA PRO A 229 -19.02 3.79 -7.01
C PRO A 229 -17.76 4.09 -6.20
N LEU A 230 -17.51 3.38 -5.10
CA LEU A 230 -16.38 3.61 -4.21
C LEU A 230 -15.18 2.81 -4.68
N ARG A 231 -14.05 3.49 -4.92
CA ARG A 231 -12.72 2.90 -4.97
C ARG A 231 -11.97 3.24 -3.69
N TRP A 232 -11.45 2.23 -3.05
CA TRP A 232 -10.87 2.39 -1.72
C TRP A 232 -9.67 1.46 -1.49
N HIS A 233 -8.87 1.80 -0.51
CA HIS A 233 -7.88 0.90 0.06
C HIS A 233 -7.73 1.19 1.56
N ASN A 234 -7.50 0.14 2.33
CA ASN A 234 -7.08 0.30 3.71
C ASN A 234 -5.61 -0.07 3.89
N GLY A 235 -5.05 0.29 5.01
CA GLY A 235 -3.69 -0.06 5.39
C GLY A 235 -3.62 -0.36 6.87
N ALA A 236 -2.89 -1.42 7.22
CA ALA A 236 -2.60 -1.73 8.60
C ALA A 236 -1.13 -2.13 8.75
N THR A 237 -0.52 -1.64 9.82
CA THR A 237 0.78 -2.08 10.30
C THR A 237 0.65 -2.51 11.75
N ARG A 238 1.74 -2.66 12.46
CA ARG A 238 1.71 -3.10 13.86
C ARG A 238 0.85 -2.20 14.75
N TYR A 239 0.88 -0.90 14.53
CA TYR A 239 0.24 0.11 15.39
C TYR A 239 -0.41 1.26 14.63
N ALA A 240 -0.39 1.23 13.33
CA ALA A 240 -1.05 2.20 12.49
C ALA A 240 -2.15 1.54 11.66
N SER A 241 -3.22 2.27 11.42
CA SER A 241 -4.29 1.90 10.51
C SER A 241 -4.72 3.10 9.67
N LEU A 242 -5.04 2.84 8.41
CA LEU A 242 -5.46 3.85 7.45
C LEU A 242 -6.65 3.31 6.66
N PHE A 243 -7.62 4.17 6.39
CA PHE A 243 -8.65 3.97 5.38
C PHE A 243 -8.68 5.18 4.47
N THR A 244 -8.79 4.95 3.17
CA THR A 244 -8.96 6.01 2.18
C THR A 244 -9.74 5.52 0.98
N GLY A 245 -10.43 6.43 0.33
CA GLY A 245 -11.15 6.15 -0.90
C GLY A 245 -11.82 7.39 -1.46
N ALA A 246 -12.27 7.25 -2.70
CA ALA A 246 -13.02 8.27 -3.42
C ALA A 246 -14.17 7.64 -4.20
N THR A 247 -15.19 8.44 -4.47
CA THR A 247 -16.33 8.10 -5.32
C THR A 247 -16.31 8.93 -6.60
N ASP A 248 -17.02 8.48 -7.63
CA ASP A 248 -17.03 9.13 -8.95
C ASP A 248 -17.61 10.56 -8.92
N ASP A 249 -18.34 10.94 -7.85
CA ASP A 249 -18.84 12.30 -7.62
C ASP A 249 -17.76 13.27 -7.06
N GLY A 250 -16.51 12.82 -6.93
CA GLY A 250 -15.39 13.60 -6.40
C GLY A 250 -15.30 13.67 -4.88
N SER A 251 -16.20 13.00 -4.18
CA SER A 251 -16.08 12.85 -2.71
C SER A 251 -14.95 11.90 -2.36
N TRP A 252 -14.15 12.26 -1.35
CA TRP A 252 -13.07 11.43 -0.87
C TRP A 252 -12.87 11.56 0.64
N VAL A 253 -12.17 10.60 1.22
CA VAL A 253 -11.78 10.60 2.63
C VAL A 253 -10.41 9.97 2.81
N LEU A 254 -9.66 10.46 3.79
CA LEU A 254 -8.52 9.77 4.36
C LEU A 254 -8.65 9.80 5.89
N VAL A 255 -8.60 8.62 6.49
CA VAL A 255 -8.51 8.45 7.95
C VAL A 255 -7.22 7.71 8.27
N HIS A 256 -6.38 8.29 9.12
CA HIS A 256 -5.21 7.61 9.67
C HIS A 256 -5.26 7.61 11.19
N ARG A 257 -5.00 6.46 11.81
CA ARG A 257 -5.05 6.30 13.26
C ARG A 257 -3.88 5.48 13.78
N LEU A 258 -3.38 5.87 14.94
CA LEU A 258 -2.37 5.10 15.67
C LEU A 258 -3.02 4.43 16.88
N ASN A 259 -2.60 3.20 17.20
CA ASN A 259 -3.17 2.37 18.28
C ASN A 259 -4.67 2.05 18.12
N ALA A 260 -5.23 2.24 16.94
CA ALA A 260 -6.60 1.87 16.67
C ALA A 260 -6.70 0.45 16.09
N ASP A 261 -7.84 -0.15 16.30
CA ASP A 261 -8.25 -1.34 15.57
C ASP A 261 -8.50 -0.98 14.09
N PRO A 262 -7.95 -1.74 13.12
CA PRO A 262 -8.14 -1.44 11.70
C PRO A 262 -9.59 -1.40 11.26
N ASP A 263 -10.44 -2.33 11.73
CA ASP A 263 -11.87 -2.35 11.38
C ASP A 263 -12.60 -1.12 11.91
N ALA A 264 -12.18 -0.58 13.07
CA ALA A 264 -12.73 0.66 13.60
C ALA A 264 -12.27 1.89 12.80
N THR A 265 -11.11 1.81 12.14
CA THR A 265 -10.64 2.86 11.23
C THR A 265 -11.41 2.82 9.91
N ASP A 266 -11.66 1.63 9.39
CA ASP A 266 -12.45 1.41 8.17
C ASP A 266 -13.91 1.91 8.37
N ARG A 267 -14.55 1.56 9.50
CA ARG A 267 -15.89 2.07 9.83
C ARG A 267 -15.93 3.59 9.89
N LEU A 268 -14.97 4.23 10.58
CA LEU A 268 -14.89 5.69 10.65
C LEU A 268 -14.73 6.31 9.26
N GLY A 269 -13.88 5.73 8.40
CA GLY A 269 -13.69 6.21 7.04
C GLY A 269 -14.95 6.12 6.20
N ILE A 270 -15.65 4.98 6.25
CA ILE A 270 -16.91 4.78 5.52
C ILE A 270 -18.00 5.74 6.00
N GLU A 271 -18.15 5.90 7.32
CA GLU A 271 -19.12 6.84 7.91
C GLU A 271 -18.83 8.29 7.51
N THR A 272 -17.55 8.70 7.59
CA THR A 272 -17.12 10.03 7.17
C THR A 272 -17.39 10.28 5.68
N LEU A 273 -17.09 9.32 4.81
CA LEU A 273 -17.35 9.45 3.37
C LEU A 273 -18.86 9.57 3.07
N ARG A 274 -19.70 8.82 3.78
CA ARG A 274 -21.17 8.93 3.65
C ARG A 274 -21.66 10.33 4.03
N GLN A 275 -21.11 10.90 5.10
CA GLN A 275 -21.45 12.27 5.52
C GLN A 275 -21.00 13.30 4.48
N VAL A 276 -19.75 13.21 3.98
CA VAL A 276 -19.23 14.09 2.91
C VAL A 276 -20.14 14.09 1.68
N ARG A 277 -20.64 12.90 1.29
CA ARG A 277 -21.56 12.78 0.15
C ARG A 277 -22.94 13.36 0.43
N ALA A 278 -23.46 13.18 1.65
CA ALA A 278 -24.72 13.76 2.05
C ALA A 278 -24.65 15.31 2.04
N ASP A 279 -23.55 15.89 2.57
CA ASP A 279 -23.31 17.33 2.60
C ASP A 279 -23.07 17.93 1.20
N ALA A 280 -22.60 17.13 0.24
CA ALA A 280 -22.40 17.56 -1.14
C ALA A 280 -23.71 17.55 -1.96
N ALA A 281 -24.69 16.77 -1.51
CA ALA A 281 -26.01 16.64 -2.15
C ALA A 281 -27.06 17.63 -1.62
N ALA A 282 -26.78 18.26 -0.46
CA ALA A 282 -27.63 19.26 0.18
C ALA A 282 -27.33 20.68 -0.32
#